data_11ef8781481d632c6c463717508969bc
#
_entry.id   11ef8781481d632c6c463717508969bc
#
_cell.length_a   1.000
_cell.length_b   1.000
_cell.length_c   1.000
_cell.angle_alpha   90.00
_cell.angle_beta   90.00
_cell.angle_gamma   90.00
#
_symmetry.space_group_name_H-M   'P 1'
#
loop_
_entity.id
_entity.type
_entity.pdbx_description
1 polymer ?
#
loop_
_entity_poly.entity_id
_entity_poly.type
_entity_poly.pdbx_seq_one_letter_code
_entity_poly.pdbx_strand_id
1 'polypeptide(L)'
;MSFDISDTLSPQSDQLDAIELVGGPRTFTIEKVTRGNAEQPVNIHLAEFPRPWRPGKSMRRVLAAAWGTDASVYVGRRVTLYCDPDVIFGKEKVGGTRIKALSHINGPKRIPLLVSRGKSATYTVEPLPDAPAPAPTTDRITKAVTAFASIGVDQARLETALGPDRNAWDIDALLAAYTAIKNGDTTIDEAFPADADTTGGEA
;
A
#
# COMPACT_ATOMS: atom_id res chain seq x y z
N MET A 1 -18.43 -23.65 -28.01
CA MET A 1 -17.91 -23.33 -26.67
C MET A 1 -16.73 -22.41 -26.88
N SER A 2 -16.79 -21.22 -26.32
CA SER A 2 -15.66 -20.28 -26.32
C SER A 2 -14.70 -20.75 -25.24
N PHE A 3 -13.43 -20.98 -25.57
CA PHE A 3 -12.37 -21.26 -24.61
C PHE A 3 -11.61 -19.95 -24.33
N ASP A 4 -11.63 -19.50 -23.07
CA ASP A 4 -10.87 -18.35 -22.62
C ASP A 4 -9.47 -18.83 -22.19
N ILE A 5 -8.43 -18.28 -22.80
CA ILE A 5 -7.05 -18.64 -22.52
C ILE A 5 -6.44 -17.83 -21.34
N SER A 6 -7.17 -16.87 -20.77
CA SER A 6 -6.66 -15.96 -19.72
C SER A 6 -6.05 -16.71 -18.53
N ASP A 7 -6.66 -17.81 -18.12
CA ASP A 7 -6.15 -18.63 -17.01
C ASP A 7 -4.80 -19.30 -17.34
N THR A 8 -4.51 -19.52 -18.63
CA THR A 8 -3.25 -20.14 -19.08
C THR A 8 -2.11 -19.14 -19.16
N LEU A 9 -2.41 -17.84 -19.14
CA LEU A 9 -1.44 -16.76 -19.20
C LEU A 9 -0.96 -16.31 -17.81
N SER A 10 -1.64 -16.76 -16.76
CA SER A 10 -1.26 -16.44 -15.38
C SER A 10 0.08 -17.10 -15.04
N PRO A 11 1.07 -16.33 -14.52
CA PRO A 11 2.31 -16.92 -14.04
C PRO A 11 2.02 -17.98 -12.97
N GLN A 12 2.66 -19.14 -13.07
CA GLN A 12 2.54 -20.22 -12.07
C GLN A 12 3.29 -19.92 -10.76
N SER A 13 3.95 -18.79 -10.68
CA SER A 13 4.67 -18.36 -9.48
C SER A 13 3.73 -17.93 -8.37
N ASP A 14 4.07 -18.27 -7.14
CA ASP A 14 3.36 -17.87 -5.91
C ASP A 14 3.88 -16.56 -5.29
N GLN A 15 4.67 -15.79 -6.05
CA GLN A 15 5.24 -14.51 -5.65
C GLN A 15 5.19 -13.47 -6.77
N LEU A 16 5.47 -12.20 -6.45
CA LEU A 16 5.71 -11.14 -7.44
C LEU A 16 7.07 -11.38 -8.11
N ASP A 17 7.06 -11.66 -9.41
CA ASP A 17 8.25 -11.92 -10.20
C ASP A 17 8.73 -10.70 -10.98
N ALA A 18 9.99 -10.74 -11.42
CA ALA A 18 10.59 -9.67 -12.21
C ALA A 18 9.87 -9.41 -13.53
N ILE A 19 9.29 -10.45 -14.15
CA ILE A 19 8.55 -10.36 -15.41
C ILE A 19 7.36 -9.39 -15.32
N GLU A 20 6.73 -9.28 -14.16
CA GLU A 20 5.57 -8.42 -13.93
C GLU A 20 5.94 -6.94 -13.80
N LEU A 21 7.24 -6.66 -13.74
CA LEU A 21 7.82 -5.32 -13.68
C LEU A 21 8.54 -4.92 -14.97
N VAL A 22 8.48 -5.73 -16.02
CA VAL A 22 9.12 -5.44 -17.33
C VAL A 22 8.52 -4.18 -17.96
N GLY A 23 7.23 -3.91 -17.74
CA GLY A 23 6.56 -2.69 -18.21
C GLY A 23 7.02 -1.40 -17.54
N GLY A 24 7.91 -1.49 -16.54
CA GLY A 24 8.47 -0.34 -15.82
C GLY A 24 8.36 -0.46 -14.30
N PRO A 25 8.94 0.49 -13.57
CA PRO A 25 8.85 0.54 -12.12
C PRO A 25 7.41 0.71 -11.65
N ARG A 26 7.02 -0.05 -10.61
CA ARG A 26 5.70 0.05 -9.97
C ARG A 26 5.87 0.31 -8.48
N THR A 27 5.01 1.16 -7.95
CA THR A 27 4.96 1.46 -6.51
C THR A 27 3.87 0.64 -5.85
N PHE A 28 4.19 0.09 -4.69
CA PHE A 28 3.31 -0.75 -3.90
C PHE A 28 3.30 -0.27 -2.44
N THR A 29 2.16 -0.44 -1.80
CA THR A 29 1.98 -0.24 -0.35
C THR A 29 2.12 -1.58 0.36
N ILE A 30 2.91 -1.62 1.42
CA ILE A 30 3.09 -2.83 2.23
C ILE A 30 1.89 -2.97 3.17
N GLU A 31 1.10 -4.02 2.96
CA GLU A 31 -0.06 -4.34 3.79
C GLU A 31 0.33 -5.18 5.01
N LYS A 32 1.23 -6.15 4.81
CA LYS A 32 1.61 -7.11 5.84
C LYS A 32 3.00 -7.69 5.56
N VAL A 33 3.73 -8.00 6.61
CA VAL A 33 5.00 -8.75 6.52
C VAL A 33 4.88 -10.03 7.33
N THR A 34 5.21 -11.16 6.73
CA THR A 34 5.16 -12.47 7.39
C THR A 34 6.47 -13.24 7.24
N ARG A 35 6.69 -14.21 8.12
CA ARG A 35 7.79 -15.15 7.96
C ARG A 35 7.50 -16.09 6.79
N GLY A 36 8.52 -16.34 5.98
CA GLY A 36 8.53 -17.35 4.93
C GLY A 36 9.29 -18.62 5.36
N ASN A 37 9.83 -19.32 4.38
CA ASN A 37 10.63 -20.52 4.57
C ASN A 37 12.14 -20.21 4.71
N ALA A 38 12.98 -21.25 4.82
CA ALA A 38 14.43 -21.09 5.00
C ALA A 38 15.13 -20.39 3.82
N GLU A 39 14.66 -20.61 2.59
CA GLU A 39 15.24 -20.02 1.39
C GLU A 39 14.73 -18.59 1.16
N GLN A 40 13.45 -18.35 1.38
CA GLN A 40 12.77 -17.08 1.24
C GLN A 40 12.12 -16.67 2.58
N PRO A 41 12.91 -16.19 3.55
CA PRO A 41 12.47 -16.04 4.94
C PRO A 41 11.53 -14.87 5.20
N VAL A 42 11.23 -14.03 4.21
CA VAL A 42 10.36 -12.87 4.36
C VAL A 42 9.37 -12.81 3.20
N ASN A 43 8.09 -12.77 3.52
CA ASN A 43 7.00 -12.44 2.58
C ASN A 43 6.50 -11.04 2.88
N ILE A 44 6.51 -10.17 1.89
CA ILE A 44 5.94 -8.81 1.96
C ILE A 44 4.69 -8.81 1.11
N HIS A 45 3.54 -8.72 1.76
CA HIS A 45 2.23 -8.61 1.11
C HIS A 45 2.00 -7.17 0.69
N LEU A 46 1.54 -6.99 -0.54
CA LEU A 46 1.37 -5.70 -1.19
C LEU A 46 -0.11 -5.46 -1.45
N ALA A 47 -0.62 -4.28 -1.11
CA ALA A 47 -2.04 -3.97 -1.27
C ALA A 47 -2.49 -4.02 -2.75
N GLU A 48 -1.60 -3.64 -3.66
CA GLU A 48 -1.89 -3.54 -5.10
C GLU A 48 -1.52 -4.80 -5.89
N PHE A 49 -1.16 -5.91 -5.21
CA PHE A 49 -0.75 -7.15 -5.87
C PHE A 49 -1.13 -8.38 -5.06
N PRO A 50 -1.78 -9.40 -5.67
CA PRO A 50 -2.37 -10.53 -4.94
C PRO A 50 -1.36 -11.51 -4.35
N ARG A 51 -0.13 -11.52 -4.84
CA ARG A 51 0.94 -12.43 -4.40
C ARG A 51 2.02 -11.67 -3.64
N PRO A 52 2.66 -12.24 -2.60
CA PRO A 52 3.68 -11.56 -1.84
C PRO A 52 4.94 -11.31 -2.68
N TRP A 53 5.62 -10.21 -2.40
CA TRP A 53 6.99 -10.02 -2.81
C TRP A 53 7.94 -10.70 -1.82
N ARG A 54 8.87 -11.51 -2.32
CA ARG A 54 9.89 -12.19 -1.53
C ARG A 54 11.27 -11.59 -1.84
N PRO A 55 11.72 -10.60 -1.08
CA PRO A 55 12.97 -9.91 -1.36
C PRO A 55 14.18 -10.84 -1.15
N GLY A 56 15.06 -10.88 -2.15
CA GLY A 56 16.36 -11.52 -2.04
C GLY A 56 17.22 -10.87 -0.94
N LYS A 57 18.30 -11.54 -0.52
CA LYS A 57 19.15 -11.12 0.61
C LYS A 57 19.65 -9.67 0.49
N SER A 58 20.01 -9.21 -0.70
CA SER A 58 20.46 -7.84 -0.95
C SER A 58 19.36 -6.83 -0.71
N MET A 59 18.12 -7.11 -1.17
CA MET A 59 16.98 -6.22 -0.98
C MET A 59 16.51 -6.19 0.48
N ARG A 60 16.60 -7.30 1.21
CA ARG A 60 16.36 -7.32 2.66
C ARG A 60 17.35 -6.43 3.43
N ARG A 61 18.63 -6.43 3.01
CA ARG A 61 19.63 -5.52 3.59
C ARG A 61 19.32 -4.06 3.29
N VAL A 62 18.80 -3.76 2.09
CA VAL A 62 18.36 -2.41 1.72
C VAL A 62 17.21 -1.97 2.62
N LEU A 63 16.18 -2.80 2.81
CA LEU A 63 15.05 -2.50 3.71
C LEU A 63 15.51 -2.27 5.15
N ALA A 64 16.36 -3.17 5.67
CA ALA A 64 16.89 -3.04 7.03
C ALA A 64 17.76 -1.78 7.22
N ALA A 65 18.56 -1.40 6.24
CA ALA A 65 19.35 -0.18 6.28
C ALA A 65 18.49 1.10 6.16
N ALA A 66 17.36 1.02 5.46
CA ALA A 66 16.46 2.14 5.27
C ALA A 66 15.51 2.32 6.45
N TRP A 67 14.90 1.25 6.92
CA TRP A 67 13.77 1.27 7.87
C TRP A 67 14.03 0.57 9.20
N GLY A 68 15.18 -0.08 9.36
CA GLY A 68 15.50 -0.90 10.54
C GLY A 68 15.14 -2.37 10.35
N THR A 69 15.41 -3.19 11.36
CA THR A 69 15.23 -4.65 11.33
C THR A 69 13.86 -5.12 11.83
N ASP A 70 13.09 -4.22 12.43
CA ASP A 70 11.72 -4.51 12.88
C ASP A 70 10.76 -4.46 11.68
N ALA A 71 10.24 -5.61 11.28
CA ALA A 71 9.35 -5.71 10.13
C ALA A 71 7.95 -5.10 10.39
N SER A 72 7.57 -4.87 11.64
CA SER A 72 6.28 -4.26 11.98
C SER A 72 6.17 -2.82 11.47
N VAL A 73 7.30 -2.09 11.46
CA VAL A 73 7.35 -0.71 10.97
C VAL A 73 7.24 -0.58 9.45
N TYR A 74 7.26 -1.69 8.70
CA TYR A 74 7.17 -1.67 7.25
C TYR A 74 5.72 -1.51 6.76
N VAL A 75 4.75 -1.91 7.58
CA VAL A 75 3.33 -1.83 7.25
C VAL A 75 2.92 -0.37 7.02
N GLY A 76 2.15 -0.13 5.94
CA GLY A 76 1.76 1.21 5.49
C GLY A 76 2.84 1.96 4.70
N ARG A 77 4.10 1.50 4.71
CA ARG A 77 5.15 2.12 3.90
C ARG A 77 5.08 1.67 2.46
N ARG A 78 5.63 2.50 1.57
CA ARG A 78 5.60 2.25 0.13
C ARG A 78 6.98 1.94 -0.41
N VAL A 79 7.00 1.04 -1.38
CA VAL A 79 8.20 0.61 -2.10
C VAL A 79 7.96 0.67 -3.60
N THR A 80 8.88 1.28 -4.34
CA THR A 80 8.91 1.19 -5.80
C THR A 80 9.86 0.08 -6.21
N LEU A 81 9.33 -0.92 -6.90
CA LEU A 81 10.08 -2.06 -7.42
C LEU A 81 10.25 -1.94 -8.94
N TYR A 82 11.33 -2.48 -9.46
CA TYR A 82 11.59 -2.59 -10.89
C TYR A 82 12.26 -3.94 -11.23
N CYS A 83 12.18 -4.32 -12.49
CA CYS A 83 12.92 -5.46 -13.04
C CYS A 83 14.35 -5.04 -13.35
N ASP A 84 15.32 -5.70 -12.70
CA ASP A 84 16.73 -5.59 -13.04
C ASP A 84 17.13 -6.83 -13.87
N PRO A 85 17.37 -6.68 -15.18
CA PRO A 85 17.69 -7.81 -16.06
C PRO A 85 19.07 -8.41 -15.80
N ASP A 86 19.95 -7.69 -15.10
CA ASP A 86 21.31 -8.14 -14.81
C ASP A 86 21.42 -9.00 -13.54
N VAL A 87 20.33 -9.30 -12.89
CA VAL A 87 20.33 -10.21 -11.73
C VAL A 87 20.65 -11.62 -12.20
N ILE A 88 21.70 -12.19 -11.60
CA ILE A 88 22.21 -13.51 -11.92
C ILE A 88 21.77 -14.50 -10.84
N PHE A 89 21.24 -15.64 -11.27
CA PHE A 89 21.02 -16.81 -10.43
C PHE A 89 21.81 -18.00 -10.98
N GLY A 90 22.75 -18.51 -10.18
CA GLY A 90 23.71 -19.50 -10.66
C GLY A 90 24.66 -18.89 -11.71
N LYS A 91 24.55 -19.31 -12.97
CA LYS A 91 25.33 -18.81 -14.10
C LYS A 91 24.50 -18.02 -15.11
N GLU A 92 23.19 -17.93 -14.93
CA GLU A 92 22.27 -17.34 -15.89
C GLU A 92 21.72 -15.98 -15.39
N LYS A 93 21.54 -15.07 -16.33
CA LYS A 93 20.85 -13.80 -16.10
C LYS A 93 19.34 -14.07 -16.17
N VAL A 94 18.72 -14.22 -15.02
CA VAL A 94 17.27 -14.52 -14.92
C VAL A 94 16.43 -13.27 -14.65
N GLY A 95 17.10 -12.14 -14.40
CA GLY A 95 16.44 -10.95 -13.91
C GLY A 95 16.00 -11.07 -12.44
N GLY A 96 15.64 -9.95 -11.85
CA GLY A 96 15.17 -9.94 -10.46
C GLY A 96 14.50 -8.65 -10.07
N THR A 97 13.71 -8.72 -9.01
CA THR A 97 13.06 -7.53 -8.43
C THR A 97 14.05 -6.72 -7.61
N ARG A 98 14.10 -5.41 -7.85
CA ARG A 98 14.97 -4.47 -7.15
C ARG A 98 14.16 -3.27 -6.63
N ILE A 99 14.64 -2.67 -5.55
CA ILE A 99 14.06 -1.46 -4.96
C ILE A 99 14.62 -0.23 -5.69
N LYS A 100 13.76 0.59 -6.29
CA LYS A 100 14.11 1.87 -6.88
C LYS A 100 14.00 3.00 -5.84
N ALA A 101 12.88 3.04 -5.12
CA ALA A 101 12.59 4.09 -4.16
C ALA A 101 11.84 3.54 -2.93
N LEU A 102 11.97 4.23 -1.81
CA LEU A 102 11.32 3.91 -0.54
C LEU A 102 10.70 5.17 0.07
N SER A 103 9.50 5.03 0.63
CA SER A 103 8.91 6.08 1.48
C SER A 103 9.58 6.14 2.84
N HIS A 104 9.32 7.19 3.61
CA HIS A 104 9.83 7.38 4.98
C HIS A 104 11.36 7.33 5.07
N ILE A 105 12.04 7.87 4.06
CA ILE A 105 13.46 8.18 4.08
C ILE A 105 13.67 9.64 3.70
N ASN A 106 14.54 10.35 4.42
CA ASN A 106 14.72 11.82 4.30
C ASN A 106 15.62 12.23 3.13
N GLY A 107 15.98 11.31 2.23
CA GLY A 107 16.84 11.56 1.08
C GLY A 107 17.43 10.27 0.51
N PRO A 108 18.19 10.36 -0.59
CA PRO A 108 18.81 9.17 -1.20
C PRO A 108 19.71 8.44 -0.21
N LYS A 109 19.50 7.13 -0.06
CA LYS A 109 20.34 6.27 0.78
C LYS A 109 21.32 5.47 -0.05
N ARG A 110 22.61 5.61 0.26
CA ARG A 110 23.70 4.83 -0.34
C ARG A 110 24.05 3.68 0.58
N ILE A 111 23.80 2.45 0.13
CA ILE A 111 23.92 1.24 0.94
C ILE A 111 24.99 0.35 0.32
N PRO A 112 26.07 0.03 1.03
CA PRO A 112 27.08 -0.91 0.54
C PRO A 112 26.50 -2.33 0.53
N LEU A 113 26.46 -2.96 -0.63
CA LEU A 113 26.04 -4.34 -0.82
C LEU A 113 27.22 -5.18 -1.29
N LEU A 114 27.38 -6.36 -0.71
CA LEU A 114 28.29 -7.38 -1.23
C LEU A 114 27.64 -8.00 -2.47
N VAL A 115 28.22 -7.75 -3.62
CA VAL A 115 27.75 -8.27 -4.92
C VAL A 115 28.32 -9.67 -5.18
N SER A 116 29.58 -9.90 -4.80
CA SER A 116 30.24 -11.21 -4.84
C SER A 116 31.33 -11.26 -3.78
N ARG A 117 31.98 -12.44 -3.61
CA ARG A 117 33.06 -12.59 -2.64
C ARG A 117 34.16 -11.55 -2.91
N GLY A 118 34.35 -10.62 -1.96
CA GLY A 118 35.36 -9.57 -2.04
C GLY A 118 35.01 -8.35 -2.90
N LYS A 119 33.83 -8.29 -3.53
CA LYS A 119 33.37 -7.11 -4.29
C LYS A 119 32.13 -6.52 -3.65
N SER A 120 32.24 -5.26 -3.24
CA SER A 120 31.11 -4.44 -2.80
C SER A 120 30.74 -3.43 -3.87
N ALA A 121 29.45 -3.16 -4.01
CA ALA A 121 28.94 -2.06 -4.82
C ALA A 121 27.99 -1.21 -3.97
N THR A 122 27.99 0.09 -4.23
CA THR A 122 27.04 0.99 -3.58
C THR A 122 25.71 0.91 -4.29
N TYR A 123 24.67 0.55 -3.54
CA TYR A 123 23.29 0.56 -4.01
C TYR A 123 22.61 1.85 -3.54
N THR A 124 22.05 2.62 -4.47
CA THR A 124 21.35 3.86 -4.15
C THR A 124 19.85 3.63 -4.21
N VAL A 125 19.15 4.07 -3.18
CA VAL A 125 17.68 4.06 -3.10
C VAL A 125 17.21 5.50 -3.00
N GLU A 126 16.31 5.88 -3.88
CA GLU A 126 15.72 7.22 -3.91
C GLU A 126 14.57 7.36 -2.91
N PRO A 127 14.35 8.55 -2.36
CA PRO A 127 13.15 8.80 -1.57
C PRO A 127 11.93 8.75 -2.47
N LEU A 128 10.90 8.04 -2.02
CA LEU A 128 9.58 8.10 -2.63
C LEU A 128 8.81 9.23 -1.96
N PRO A 129 8.38 10.25 -2.69
CA PRO A 129 7.56 11.31 -2.13
C PRO A 129 6.34 10.72 -1.41
N ASP A 130 5.92 11.38 -0.33
CA ASP A 130 4.66 10.99 0.31
C ASP A 130 3.58 10.94 -0.76
N ALA A 131 2.80 9.84 -0.80
CA ALA A 131 1.67 9.82 -1.71
C ALA A 131 0.80 11.00 -1.32
N PRO A 132 0.28 11.78 -2.27
CA PRO A 132 -0.94 12.48 -1.99
C PRO A 132 -1.89 11.43 -1.40
N ALA A 133 -2.58 11.76 -0.31
CA ALA A 133 -3.58 10.88 0.26
C ALA A 133 -4.39 10.31 -0.92
N PRO A 134 -4.58 8.97 -1.01
CA PRO A 134 -5.24 8.40 -2.17
C PRO A 134 -6.54 9.15 -2.35
N ALA A 135 -6.70 9.82 -3.50
CA ALA A 135 -7.95 10.47 -3.81
C ALA A 135 -9.05 9.43 -3.59
N PRO A 136 -10.14 9.74 -2.91
CA PRO A 136 -11.18 8.78 -2.61
C PRO A 136 -11.67 8.21 -3.94
N THR A 137 -11.32 6.96 -4.22
CA THR A 137 -11.85 6.29 -5.40
C THR A 137 -13.34 6.12 -5.19
N THR A 138 -14.13 6.26 -6.23
CA THR A 138 -15.60 6.08 -6.20
C THR A 138 -16.00 4.81 -5.44
N ASP A 139 -15.21 3.75 -5.55
CA ASP A 139 -15.38 2.50 -4.81
C ASP A 139 -15.23 2.65 -3.28
N ARG A 140 -14.26 3.41 -2.80
CA ARG A 140 -14.06 3.63 -1.35
C ARG A 140 -15.18 4.49 -0.77
N ILE A 141 -15.59 5.53 -1.51
CA ILE A 141 -16.73 6.38 -1.15
C ILE A 141 -18.00 5.53 -1.05
N THR A 142 -18.29 4.72 -2.07
CA THR A 142 -19.47 3.86 -2.10
C THR A 142 -19.48 2.87 -0.94
N LYS A 143 -18.35 2.25 -0.63
CA LYS A 143 -18.22 1.34 0.52
C LYS A 143 -18.44 2.07 1.85
N ALA A 144 -17.90 3.28 2.03
CA ALA A 144 -18.10 4.07 3.21
C ALA A 144 -19.58 4.43 3.39
N VAL A 145 -20.23 4.97 2.36
CA VAL A 145 -21.66 5.31 2.38
C VAL A 145 -22.53 4.08 2.71
N THR A 146 -22.23 2.93 2.10
CA THR A 146 -22.95 1.67 2.40
C THR A 146 -22.76 1.22 3.85
N ALA A 147 -21.55 1.35 4.39
CA ALA A 147 -21.26 1.02 5.78
C ALA A 147 -22.06 1.91 6.72
N PHE A 148 -22.09 3.23 6.50
CA PHE A 148 -22.86 4.16 7.31
C PHE A 148 -24.37 3.94 7.20
N ALA A 149 -24.89 3.61 6.02
CA ALA A 149 -26.29 3.24 5.84
C ALA A 149 -26.68 2.03 6.73
N SER A 150 -25.78 1.08 6.95
CA SER A 150 -26.02 -0.09 7.80
C SER A 150 -26.19 0.22 9.29
N ILE A 151 -25.75 1.41 9.73
CA ILE A 151 -25.91 1.91 11.12
C ILE A 151 -26.90 3.07 11.23
N GLY A 152 -27.70 3.32 10.18
CA GLY A 152 -28.77 4.31 10.18
C GLY A 152 -28.34 5.73 9.80
N VAL A 153 -27.15 5.91 9.27
CA VAL A 153 -26.67 7.20 8.74
C VAL A 153 -26.85 7.19 7.23
N ASP A 154 -27.78 7.96 6.72
CA ASP A 154 -28.01 8.06 5.29
C ASP A 154 -26.97 8.97 4.59
N GLN A 155 -26.97 8.89 3.28
CA GLN A 155 -26.05 9.68 2.47
C GLN A 155 -26.26 11.19 2.62
N ALA A 156 -27.50 11.63 2.75
CA ALA A 156 -27.83 13.05 2.88
C ALA A 156 -27.21 13.64 4.15
N ARG A 157 -27.24 12.89 5.25
CA ARG A 157 -26.61 13.29 6.51
C ARG A 157 -25.08 13.40 6.39
N LEU A 158 -24.44 12.48 5.65
CA LEU A 158 -23.01 12.56 5.38
C LEU A 158 -22.68 13.78 4.51
N GLU A 159 -23.47 14.06 3.48
CA GLU A 159 -23.29 15.23 2.62
C GLU A 159 -23.48 16.55 3.37
N THR A 160 -24.43 16.59 4.31
CA THR A 160 -24.63 17.75 5.18
C THR A 160 -23.42 18.01 6.07
N ALA A 161 -22.87 16.97 6.68
CA ALA A 161 -21.75 17.08 7.61
C ALA A 161 -20.39 17.31 6.93
N LEU A 162 -20.17 16.75 5.74
CA LEU A 162 -18.88 16.72 5.06
C LEU A 162 -18.82 17.57 3.79
N GLY A 163 -19.95 18.10 3.35
CA GLY A 163 -20.10 18.83 2.11
C GLY A 163 -20.51 17.95 0.93
N PRO A 164 -21.04 18.58 -0.14
CA PRO A 164 -21.60 17.88 -1.30
C PRO A 164 -20.56 17.23 -2.23
N ASP A 165 -19.30 17.68 -2.17
CA ASP A 165 -18.22 17.08 -2.97
C ASP A 165 -17.62 15.86 -2.26
N ARG A 166 -18.13 14.70 -2.63
CA ARG A 166 -17.67 13.41 -2.04
C ARG A 166 -16.19 13.08 -2.32
N ASN A 167 -15.61 13.68 -3.37
CA ASN A 167 -14.20 13.46 -3.68
C ASN A 167 -13.29 14.23 -2.70
N ALA A 168 -13.82 15.20 -1.99
CA ALA A 168 -13.13 15.93 -0.94
C ALA A 168 -13.22 15.26 0.44
N TRP A 169 -14.01 14.18 0.59
CA TRP A 169 -14.19 13.51 1.88
C TRP A 169 -12.92 12.77 2.31
N ASP A 170 -12.55 12.94 3.56
CA ASP A 170 -11.51 12.12 4.21
C ASP A 170 -12.10 10.74 4.57
N ILE A 171 -11.90 9.77 3.68
CA ILE A 171 -12.44 8.43 3.83
C ILE A 171 -11.81 7.68 5.01
N ASP A 172 -10.57 7.98 5.35
CA ASP A 172 -9.90 7.33 6.48
C ASP A 172 -10.46 7.86 7.80
N ALA A 173 -10.71 9.16 7.91
CA ALA A 173 -11.43 9.76 9.03
C ALA A 173 -12.88 9.22 9.15
N LEU A 174 -13.58 9.05 8.02
CA LEU A 174 -14.92 8.45 7.98
C LEU A 174 -14.91 7.01 8.49
N LEU A 175 -13.98 6.19 8.07
CA LEU A 175 -13.90 4.79 8.54
C LEU A 175 -13.52 4.71 10.03
N ALA A 176 -12.71 5.64 10.54
CA ALA A 176 -12.43 5.76 11.96
C ALA A 176 -13.70 6.13 12.75
N ALA A 177 -14.49 7.12 12.28
CA ALA A 177 -15.75 7.49 12.89
C ALA A 177 -16.77 6.33 12.88
N TYR A 178 -16.88 5.59 11.76
CA TYR A 178 -17.72 4.39 11.69
C TYR A 178 -17.34 3.36 12.75
N THR A 179 -16.03 3.12 12.91
CA THR A 179 -15.54 2.16 13.90
C THR A 179 -15.82 2.60 15.32
N ALA A 180 -15.62 3.88 15.63
CA ALA A 180 -15.91 4.46 16.94
C ALA A 180 -17.40 4.36 17.29
N ILE A 181 -18.31 4.67 16.35
CA ILE A 181 -19.75 4.53 16.53
C ILE A 181 -20.12 3.06 16.79
N LYS A 182 -19.58 2.14 16.00
CA LYS A 182 -19.88 0.72 16.14
C LYS A 182 -19.38 0.12 17.47
N ASN A 183 -18.29 0.63 18.00
CA ASN A 183 -17.74 0.22 19.30
C ASN A 183 -18.43 0.91 20.49
N GLY A 184 -19.26 1.93 20.24
CA GLY A 184 -19.90 2.71 21.28
C GLY A 184 -19.02 3.81 21.90
N ASP A 185 -17.89 4.15 21.26
CA ASP A 185 -16.96 5.18 21.70
C ASP A 185 -17.47 6.60 21.41
N THR A 186 -18.40 6.73 20.45
CA THR A 186 -19.11 7.97 20.10
C THR A 186 -20.49 7.66 19.56
N THR A 187 -21.36 8.65 19.51
CA THR A 187 -22.72 8.52 18.97
C THR A 187 -22.78 9.08 17.52
N ILE A 188 -23.85 8.68 16.79
CA ILE A 188 -24.08 9.20 15.44
C ILE A 188 -24.27 10.73 15.48
N ASP A 189 -24.99 11.25 16.47
CA ASP A 189 -25.29 12.67 16.60
C ASP A 189 -24.07 13.50 17.00
N GLU A 190 -23.11 12.92 17.72
CA GLU A 190 -21.83 13.56 18.03
C GLU A 190 -20.91 13.60 16.82
N ALA A 191 -20.85 12.49 16.05
CA ALA A 191 -20.00 12.39 14.87
C ALA A 191 -20.56 13.17 13.66
N PHE A 192 -21.88 13.16 13.51
CA PHE A 192 -22.59 13.77 12.38
C PHE A 192 -23.87 14.46 12.89
N PRO A 193 -23.78 15.69 13.42
CA PRO A 193 -24.95 16.43 13.91
C PRO A 193 -26.01 16.57 12.81
N ALA A 194 -27.25 16.25 13.12
CA ALA A 194 -28.38 16.64 12.28
C ALA A 194 -28.54 18.16 12.44
N ASP A 195 -28.46 18.91 11.36
CA ASP A 195 -28.50 20.37 11.23
C ASP A 195 -28.67 21.16 12.53
N ALA A 196 -27.67 21.95 12.86
CA ALA A 196 -27.87 23.03 13.85
C ALA A 196 -28.82 24.02 13.21
N ASP A 197 -30.04 23.97 13.73
CA ASP A 197 -31.20 24.83 13.55
C ASP A 197 -30.81 26.26 13.09
N THR A 198 -31.30 26.64 11.93
CA THR A 198 -31.36 28.04 11.49
C THR A 198 -32.55 28.69 12.20
N THR A 199 -32.46 28.77 13.50
CA THR A 199 -33.41 29.56 14.30
C THR A 199 -32.66 30.69 14.97
N GLY A 200 -32.87 31.88 14.49
CA GLY A 200 -32.52 33.04 15.26
C GLY A 200 -32.26 34.29 14.49
N GLY A 201 -33.28 35.00 14.14
CA GLY A 201 -33.09 36.32 13.65
C GLY A 201 -34.35 37.06 13.29
N GLU A 202 -35.29 37.13 14.23
CA GLU A 202 -36.25 38.25 14.22
C GLU A 202 -36.24 38.91 15.58
N ALA A 203 -35.73 40.09 15.63
CA ALA A 203 -36.18 41.22 16.41
C ALA A 203 -35.42 42.46 15.97
#